data_2ff17bb7a2adbd83322e7d101f8370f1
#
_entry.id   2ff17bb7a2adbd83322e7d101f8370f1
#
_cell.length_a   1.000
_cell.length_b   1.000
_cell.length_c   1.000
_cell.angle_alpha   90.00
_cell.angle_beta   90.00
_cell.angle_gamma   90.00
#
_symmetry.space_group_name_H-M   'P 1'
#
loop_
_entity.id
_entity.type
_entity.pdbx_description
1 polymer ?
#
loop_
_entity_poly.entity_id
_entity_poly.type
_entity_poly.pdbx_seq_one_letter_code
_entity_poly.pdbx_strand_id
1 'polypeptide(L)'
;GDPMLMELAKKFVAPDGKTAPRLFYVWGHGYELDGDDNWNVMEELAMFLYQFREDIWFATNGEIVDYVNAYRRLETSTDGSFIFNPSALDVVIRNDSGFTALPAGKVTRVQA
;
A
#
# COMPACT_ATOMS: atom_id res chain seq x y z
N GLY A 1 -4.06 24.82 9.65
CA GLY A 1 -3.90 23.46 9.25
C GLY A 1 -4.59 22.50 10.17
N ASP A 2 -4.67 21.27 9.77
CA ASP A 2 -5.23 20.21 10.59
C ASP A 2 -4.08 19.41 11.21
N PRO A 3 -3.73 19.66 12.49
CA PRO A 3 -2.63 18.94 13.12
C PRO A 3 -2.92 17.43 13.23
N MET A 4 -4.18 17.03 13.24
CA MET A 4 -4.55 15.61 13.29
C MET A 4 -4.10 14.89 12.02
N LEU A 5 -4.15 15.53 10.87
CA LEU A 5 -3.71 14.93 9.62
C LEU A 5 -2.23 14.57 9.65
N MET A 6 -1.39 15.48 10.16
CA MET A 6 0.04 15.22 10.30
C MET A 6 0.32 14.14 11.36
N GLU A 7 -0.44 14.12 12.44
CA GLU A 7 -0.29 13.08 13.44
C GLU A 7 -0.64 11.71 12.90
N LEU A 8 -1.71 11.63 12.09
CA LEU A 8 -2.09 10.38 11.45
C LEU A 8 -1.02 9.93 10.45
N ALA A 9 -0.44 10.86 9.70
CA ALA A 9 0.62 10.55 8.76
C ALA A 9 1.87 10.01 9.49
N LYS A 10 2.23 10.62 10.62
CA LYS A 10 3.35 10.16 11.43
C LYS A 10 3.11 8.76 11.96
N LYS A 11 1.90 8.45 12.41
CA LYS A 11 1.55 7.09 12.86
C LYS A 11 1.61 6.09 11.72
N PHE A 12 1.19 6.50 10.53
CA PHE A 12 1.21 5.64 9.36
C PHE A 12 2.61 5.18 9.00
N VAL A 13 3.61 6.07 9.07
CA VAL A 13 4.99 5.75 8.70
C VAL A 13 5.79 5.18 9.85
N ALA A 14 5.31 5.26 11.09
CA ALA A 14 6.07 4.83 12.26
C ALA A 14 6.24 3.31 12.28
N PRO A 15 7.45 2.82 12.56
CA PRO A 15 7.65 1.39 12.76
C PRO A 15 7.00 0.97 14.09
N ASP A 16 6.12 -0.04 14.03
CA ASP A 16 5.40 -0.51 15.20
C ASP A 16 5.63 -1.99 15.50
N GLY A 17 6.62 -2.59 14.83
CA GLY A 17 6.92 -4.00 14.96
C GLY A 17 5.94 -4.91 14.26
N LYS A 18 4.90 -4.37 13.65
CA LYS A 18 3.94 -5.12 12.88
C LYS A 18 4.36 -5.13 11.42
N THR A 19 4.05 -6.22 10.73
CA THR A 19 4.42 -6.40 9.33
C THR A 19 3.22 -6.37 8.41
N ALA A 20 2.01 -6.14 8.95
CA ALA A 20 0.81 -6.04 8.15
C ALA A 20 0.81 -4.74 7.34
N PRO A 21 0.35 -4.78 6.09
CA PRO A 21 0.21 -3.58 5.29
C PRO A 21 -0.76 -2.58 5.92
N ARG A 22 -0.49 -1.31 5.73
CA ARG A 22 -1.35 -0.22 6.21
C ARG A 22 -1.81 0.62 5.04
N LEU A 23 -3.01 1.16 5.16
CA LEU A 23 -3.57 2.07 4.18
C LEU A 23 -3.76 3.44 4.82
N PHE A 24 -3.25 4.47 4.15
CA PHE A 24 -3.49 5.86 4.52
C PHE A 24 -4.25 6.52 3.39
N TYR A 25 -5.51 6.87 3.65
CA TYR A 25 -6.41 7.41 2.65
C TYR A 25 -6.87 8.80 3.07
N VAL A 26 -6.54 9.78 2.24
CA VAL A 26 -6.93 11.18 2.46
C VAL A 26 -7.77 11.62 1.28
N TRP A 27 -8.93 12.20 1.56
CA TRP A 27 -9.78 12.72 0.51
C TRP A 27 -10.46 14.03 0.95
N GLY A 28 -10.91 14.77 -0.02
CA GLY A 28 -11.60 16.01 0.21
C GLY A 28 -11.93 16.65 -1.12
N HIS A 29 -12.54 17.81 -1.05
CA HIS A 29 -12.84 18.60 -2.22
C HIS A 29 -11.84 19.73 -2.35
N GLY A 30 -11.37 20.02 -3.58
CA GLY A 30 -10.41 21.11 -3.79
C GLY A 30 -10.90 22.46 -3.29
N TYR A 31 -12.21 22.70 -3.37
CA TYR A 31 -12.76 23.96 -2.90
C TYR A 31 -12.63 24.12 -1.37
N GLU A 32 -12.56 23.01 -0.62
CA GLU A 32 -12.37 23.09 0.82
C GLU A 32 -10.99 23.64 1.17
N LEU A 33 -9.97 23.23 0.42
CA LEU A 33 -8.62 23.73 0.62
C LEU A 33 -8.51 25.20 0.24
N ASP A 34 -9.13 25.59 -0.85
CA ASP A 34 -9.11 26.95 -1.35
C ASP A 34 -9.91 27.88 -0.43
N GLY A 35 -11.09 27.43 0.02
CA GLY A 35 -11.95 28.22 0.90
C GLY A 35 -11.34 28.46 2.27
N ASP A 36 -10.59 27.50 2.79
CA ASP A 36 -9.97 27.56 4.11
C ASP A 36 -8.50 27.99 4.07
N ASP A 37 -7.98 28.28 2.86
CA ASP A 37 -6.58 28.66 2.65
C ASP A 37 -5.61 27.60 3.22
N ASN A 38 -5.92 26.31 2.99
CA ASN A 38 -5.20 25.20 3.56
C ASN A 38 -4.31 24.46 2.56
N TRP A 39 -3.98 25.05 1.43
CA TRP A 39 -3.10 24.45 0.44
C TRP A 39 -1.73 24.09 1.03
N ASN A 40 -1.23 24.92 1.96
CA ASN A 40 0.04 24.66 2.62
C ASN A 40 0.02 23.37 3.44
N VAL A 41 -1.14 22.97 3.98
CA VAL A 41 -1.28 21.71 4.71
C VAL A 41 -1.03 20.53 3.79
N MET A 42 -1.56 20.59 2.57
CA MET A 42 -1.33 19.54 1.58
C MET A 42 0.14 19.48 1.15
N GLU A 43 0.77 20.63 0.99
CA GLU A 43 2.19 20.67 0.65
C GLU A 43 3.05 20.04 1.75
N GLU A 44 2.78 20.38 3.01
CA GLU A 44 3.49 19.83 4.16
C GLU A 44 3.31 18.30 4.23
N LEU A 45 2.07 17.85 4.03
CA LEU A 45 1.78 16.41 4.04
C LEU A 45 2.53 15.69 2.93
N ALA A 46 2.49 16.23 1.72
CA ALA A 46 3.17 15.63 0.58
C ALA A 46 4.67 15.58 0.79
N MET A 47 5.27 16.65 1.30
CA MET A 47 6.71 16.68 1.57
C MET A 47 7.09 15.70 2.67
N PHE A 48 6.27 15.59 3.71
CA PHE A 48 6.51 14.64 4.80
C PHE A 48 6.48 13.21 4.29
N LEU A 49 5.44 12.83 3.55
CA LEU A 49 5.30 11.47 3.04
C LEU A 49 6.35 11.15 1.99
N TYR A 50 6.80 12.12 1.21
CA TYR A 50 7.81 11.92 0.18
C TYR A 50 9.14 11.43 0.78
N GLN A 51 9.45 11.80 2.01
CA GLN A 51 10.65 11.31 2.69
C GLN A 51 10.64 9.79 2.87
N PHE A 52 9.46 9.18 2.86
CA PHE A 52 9.26 7.75 3.04
C PHE A 52 8.88 7.05 1.74
N ARG A 53 9.16 7.66 0.58
CA ARG A 53 8.70 7.17 -0.72
C ARG A 53 9.16 5.77 -1.07
N GLU A 54 10.26 5.31 -0.48
CA GLU A 54 10.76 3.96 -0.71
C GLU A 54 9.95 2.91 0.05
N ASP A 55 9.26 3.32 1.11
CA ASP A 55 8.46 2.45 1.95
C ASP A 55 6.97 2.60 1.71
N ILE A 56 6.56 3.56 0.90
CA ILE A 56 5.15 3.87 0.65
C ILE A 56 4.85 3.71 -0.84
N TRP A 57 3.77 2.98 -1.13
CA TRP A 57 3.22 2.92 -2.47
C TRP A 57 2.16 3.99 -2.61
N PHE A 58 2.45 5.02 -3.39
CA PHE A 58 1.49 6.07 -3.71
C PHE A 58 0.63 5.59 -4.87
N ALA A 59 -0.65 5.40 -4.62
CA ALA A 59 -1.53 4.75 -5.57
C ALA A 59 -2.88 5.43 -5.65
N THR A 60 -3.53 5.30 -6.80
CA THR A 60 -4.94 5.68 -6.96
C THR A 60 -5.82 4.58 -6.35
N ASN A 61 -7.09 4.92 -6.13
CA ASN A 61 -8.07 3.92 -5.66
C ASN A 61 -8.19 2.76 -6.64
N GLY A 62 -8.17 3.05 -7.94
CA GLY A 62 -8.24 2.00 -8.96
C GLY A 62 -7.06 1.05 -8.89
N GLU A 63 -5.86 1.59 -8.69
CA GLU A 63 -4.67 0.77 -8.57
C GLU A 63 -4.73 -0.15 -7.35
N ILE A 64 -5.25 0.37 -6.22
CA ILE A 64 -5.41 -0.44 -5.01
C ILE A 64 -6.42 -1.55 -5.23
N VAL A 65 -7.56 -1.24 -5.86
CA VAL A 65 -8.58 -2.25 -6.16
C VAL A 65 -8.02 -3.34 -7.07
N ASP A 66 -7.29 -2.94 -8.10
CA ASP A 66 -6.67 -3.90 -9.03
C ASP A 66 -5.68 -4.82 -8.31
N TYR A 67 -4.89 -4.25 -7.40
CA TYR A 67 -3.93 -5.04 -6.64
C TYR A 67 -4.63 -6.02 -5.68
N VAL A 68 -5.65 -5.56 -4.96
CA VAL A 68 -6.41 -6.42 -4.05
C VAL A 68 -7.08 -7.56 -4.82
N ASN A 69 -7.64 -7.26 -5.99
CA ASN A 69 -8.26 -8.29 -6.82
C ASN A 69 -7.22 -9.29 -7.34
N ALA A 70 -6.03 -8.83 -7.70
CA ALA A 70 -4.94 -9.71 -8.10
C ALA A 70 -4.54 -10.64 -6.96
N TYR A 71 -4.43 -10.12 -5.75
CA TYR A 71 -4.13 -10.92 -4.57
C TYR A 71 -5.20 -11.99 -4.33
N ARG A 72 -6.47 -11.64 -4.47
CA ARG A 72 -7.59 -12.57 -4.26
C ARG A 72 -7.66 -13.67 -5.32
N ARG A 73 -7.04 -13.47 -6.47
CA ARG A 73 -7.04 -14.44 -7.56
C ARG A 73 -5.88 -15.43 -7.50
N LEU A 74 -4.97 -15.28 -6.54
CA LEU A 74 -3.86 -16.20 -6.39
C LEU A 74 -4.37 -17.60 -6.14
N GLU A 75 -3.75 -18.58 -6.78
CA GLU A 75 -4.09 -19.99 -6.66
C GLU A 75 -2.94 -20.74 -6.02
N THR A 76 -3.22 -21.45 -4.93
CA THR A 76 -2.22 -22.16 -4.15
C THR A 76 -2.34 -23.64 -4.40
N SER A 77 -1.18 -24.33 -4.58
CA SER A 77 -1.17 -25.77 -4.71
C SER A 77 -1.67 -26.44 -3.41
N THR A 78 -2.09 -27.71 -3.53
CA THR A 78 -2.69 -28.42 -2.41
C THR A 78 -1.76 -28.50 -1.20
N ASP A 79 -0.45 -28.66 -1.44
CA ASP A 79 0.54 -28.72 -0.35
C ASP A 79 1.10 -27.35 0.05
N GLY A 80 0.66 -26.28 -0.58
CA GLY A 80 1.09 -24.93 -0.27
C GLY A 80 2.47 -24.54 -0.79
N SER A 81 3.13 -25.41 -1.56
CA SER A 81 4.50 -25.15 -2.00
C SER A 81 4.61 -24.27 -3.25
N PHE A 82 3.52 -24.12 -4.01
CA PHE A 82 3.50 -23.31 -5.22
C PHE A 82 2.30 -22.38 -5.21
N ILE A 83 2.51 -21.18 -5.72
CA ILE A 83 1.44 -20.19 -5.91
C ILE A 83 1.48 -19.71 -7.35
N PHE A 84 0.32 -19.77 -8.02
CA PHE A 84 0.13 -19.21 -9.36
C PHE A 84 -0.54 -17.85 -9.26
N ASN A 85 0.05 -16.87 -9.94
CA ASN A 85 -0.49 -15.54 -10.06
C ASN A 85 -1.06 -15.36 -11.47
N PRO A 86 -2.38 -15.53 -11.67
CA PRO A 86 -2.98 -15.40 -13.01
C PRO A 86 -3.17 -13.98 -13.47
N SER A 87 -2.91 -13.00 -12.61
CA SER A 87 -3.14 -11.59 -12.94
C SER A 87 -2.00 -11.01 -13.78
N ALA A 88 -2.21 -9.78 -14.24
CA ALA A 88 -1.20 -9.00 -14.95
C ALA A 88 -0.32 -8.17 -14.01
N LEU A 89 -0.49 -8.31 -12.71
CA LEU A 89 0.25 -7.53 -11.71
C LEU A 89 1.14 -8.45 -10.89
N ASP A 90 2.33 -7.95 -10.56
CA ASP A 90 3.17 -8.61 -9.57
C ASP A 90 2.53 -8.41 -8.19
N VAL A 91 2.47 -9.49 -7.41
CA VAL A 91 1.88 -9.46 -6.06
C VAL A 91 2.95 -9.89 -5.08
N VAL A 92 2.99 -9.24 -3.93
CA VAL A 92 3.92 -9.60 -2.85
C VAL A 92 3.12 -10.18 -1.70
N ILE A 93 3.55 -11.35 -1.22
CA ILE A 93 2.94 -11.96 -0.04
C ILE A 93 3.95 -12.02 1.09
N ARG A 94 3.45 -12.15 2.31
CA ARG A 94 4.27 -12.40 3.48
C ARG A 94 4.14 -13.87 3.87
N ASN A 95 5.29 -14.50 4.13
CA ASN A 95 5.34 -15.87 4.66
C ASN A 95 6.35 -15.92 5.80
N ASP A 96 6.60 -17.09 6.34
CA ASP A 96 7.51 -17.26 7.47
C ASP A 96 8.96 -16.84 7.15
N SER A 97 9.31 -16.84 5.87
CA SER A 97 10.64 -16.42 5.39
C SER A 97 10.74 -14.92 5.13
N GLY A 98 9.64 -14.16 5.32
CA GLY A 98 9.56 -12.73 5.01
C GLY A 98 8.65 -12.46 3.83
N PHE A 99 9.04 -11.54 2.96
CA PHE A 99 8.22 -11.17 1.79
C PHE A 99 8.69 -11.91 0.56
N THR A 100 7.74 -12.41 -0.23
CA THR A 100 8.01 -13.13 -1.48
C THR A 100 7.23 -12.45 -2.61
N ALA A 101 7.94 -12.11 -3.68
CA ALA A 101 7.30 -11.56 -4.88
C ALA A 101 6.75 -12.70 -5.75
N LEU A 102 5.53 -12.49 -6.23
CA LEU A 102 4.83 -13.41 -7.12
C LEU A 102 4.65 -12.73 -8.47
N PRO A 103 5.55 -12.99 -9.43
CA PRO A 103 5.46 -12.32 -10.73
C PRO A 103 4.17 -12.62 -11.48
N ALA A 104 3.70 -11.63 -12.22
CA ALA A 104 2.48 -11.73 -13.02
C ALA A 104 2.54 -12.91 -13.99
N GLY A 105 1.47 -13.70 -14.03
CA GLY A 105 1.33 -14.80 -14.96
C GLY A 105 2.22 -16.01 -14.72
N LYS A 106 2.86 -16.08 -13.56
CA LYS A 106 3.84 -17.14 -13.27
C LYS A 106 3.49 -17.95 -12.04
N VAL A 107 4.03 -19.16 -12.00
CA VAL A 107 3.99 -20.02 -10.83
C VAL A 107 5.30 -19.83 -10.06
N THR A 108 5.19 -19.58 -8.78
CA THR A 108 6.34 -19.36 -7.91
C THR A 108 6.38 -20.42 -6.83
N ARG A 109 7.53 -21.01 -6.61
CA ARG A 109 7.74 -21.92 -5.50
C ARG A 109 7.93 -21.09 -4.23
N VAL A 110 7.15 -21.44 -3.20
CA VAL A 110 7.22 -20.74 -1.92
C VAL A 110 7.51 -21.73 -0.82
N GLN A 111 8.16 -21.27 0.23
CA GLN A 111 8.38 -22.09 1.40
C GLN A 111 7.20 -21.96 2.36
N ALA A 112 6.67 -23.07 2.75
CA ALA A 112 5.57 -23.09 3.72
C ALA A 112 6.07 -22.69 5.11
#